data_8f00acf98918f1baf20e117e79eb8149
#
_entry.id   8f00acf98918f1baf20e117e79eb8149
#
_cell.length_a   1.000
_cell.length_b   1.000
_cell.length_c   1.000
_cell.angle_alpha   90.00
_cell.angle_beta   90.00
_cell.angle_gamma   90.00
#
_symmetry.space_group_name_H-M   'P 1'
#
loop_
_entity.id
_entity.type
_entity.pdbx_description
1 polymer ?
#
loop_
_entity_poly.entity_id
_entity_poly.type
_entity_poly.pdbx_seq_one_letter_code
_entity_poly.pdbx_strand_id
1 'polypeptide(L)'
;MMKKAALIVLSVLMITSFAACRKSGDLGEQTKVNDSGVVEYNTVGTFDYSEFAKEHEKISTKEGFVNTKESACRDKGTAKALAEKELADDFTYDTVKIAYDRTEGIWKVEFSQNAQGTGKLSVCIEDSGITKLIVKE
;
A
#
# COMPACT_ATOMS: atom_id res chain seq x y z
N MET A 1 -21.39 -47.57 10.10
CA MET A 1 -20.40 -47.51 8.99
C MET A 1 -20.57 -46.29 8.08
N MET A 2 -21.77 -45.98 7.67
CA MET A 2 -22.03 -44.82 6.82
C MET A 2 -21.67 -43.47 7.45
N LYS A 3 -21.82 -43.32 8.75
CA LYS A 3 -21.49 -42.11 9.49
C LYS A 3 -19.98 -41.76 9.48
N LYS A 4 -19.13 -42.80 9.46
CA LYS A 4 -17.66 -42.58 9.39
C LYS A 4 -17.20 -42.10 8.04
N ALA A 5 -17.84 -42.61 6.96
CA ALA A 5 -17.53 -42.18 5.61
C ALA A 5 -17.93 -40.71 5.37
N ALA A 6 -19.07 -40.30 5.89
CA ALA A 6 -19.51 -38.92 5.81
C ALA A 6 -18.57 -37.92 6.50
N LEU A 7 -18.01 -38.30 7.65
CA LEU A 7 -17.03 -37.51 8.37
C LEU A 7 -15.71 -37.34 7.60
N ILE A 8 -15.26 -38.37 6.94
CA ILE A 8 -14.03 -38.33 6.13
C ILE A 8 -14.21 -37.40 4.93
N VAL A 9 -15.35 -37.48 4.26
CA VAL A 9 -15.65 -36.59 3.13
C VAL A 9 -15.68 -35.12 3.54
N LEU A 10 -16.26 -34.84 4.69
CA LEU A 10 -16.32 -33.48 5.22
C LEU A 10 -14.92 -32.94 5.54
N SER A 11 -14.05 -33.76 6.10
CA SER A 11 -12.67 -33.38 6.40
C SER A 11 -11.87 -33.07 5.12
N VAL A 12 -12.05 -33.83 4.08
CA VAL A 12 -11.40 -33.63 2.79
C VAL A 12 -11.85 -32.30 2.17
N LEU A 13 -13.13 -31.99 2.23
CA LEU A 13 -13.66 -30.74 1.72
C LEU A 13 -13.09 -29.52 2.45
N MET A 14 -12.92 -29.61 3.74
CA MET A 14 -12.30 -28.53 4.53
C MET A 14 -10.84 -28.29 4.14
N ILE A 15 -10.08 -29.34 3.92
CA ILE A 15 -8.68 -29.24 3.50
C ILE A 15 -8.58 -28.58 2.12
N THR A 16 -9.45 -28.95 1.21
CA THR A 16 -9.49 -28.38 -0.14
C THR A 16 -9.81 -26.89 -0.13
N SER A 17 -10.75 -26.46 0.70
CA SER A 17 -11.09 -25.05 0.86
C SER A 17 -9.92 -24.25 1.41
N PHE A 18 -9.20 -24.79 2.35
CA PHE A 18 -8.04 -24.16 2.93
C PHE A 18 -6.89 -24.00 1.92
N ALA A 19 -6.65 -25.00 1.10
CA ALA A 19 -5.66 -24.95 0.03
C ALA A 19 -6.02 -23.89 -1.04
N ALA A 20 -7.29 -23.72 -1.37
CA ALA A 20 -7.74 -22.68 -2.28
C ALA A 20 -7.50 -21.27 -1.74
N CYS A 21 -7.69 -21.05 -0.44
CA CYS A 21 -7.36 -19.78 0.20
C CYS A 21 -5.86 -19.48 0.16
N ARG A 22 -5.01 -20.47 0.27
CA ARG A 22 -3.57 -20.30 0.13
C ARG A 22 -3.16 -19.85 -1.27
N LYS A 23 -3.75 -20.42 -2.29
CA LYS A 23 -3.48 -20.02 -3.68
C LYS A 23 -3.83 -18.57 -3.94
N SER A 24 -4.87 -18.06 -3.34
CA SER A 24 -5.23 -16.65 -3.45
C SER A 24 -4.18 -15.73 -2.82
N GLY A 25 -3.53 -16.17 -1.74
CA GLY A 25 -2.45 -15.45 -1.10
C GLY A 25 -1.11 -15.51 -1.85
N ASP A 26 -0.92 -16.55 -2.67
CA ASP A 26 0.33 -16.79 -3.40
C ASP A 26 0.48 -15.92 -4.65
N LEU A 27 -0.52 -15.16 -5.03
CA LEU A 27 -0.48 -14.31 -6.21
C LEU A 27 0.24 -12.98 -5.98
N GLY A 28 1.19 -12.96 -5.06
CA GLY A 28 2.27 -12.00 -5.00
C GLY A 28 2.12 -10.87 -4.00
N GLU A 29 0.95 -10.53 -3.57
CA GLU A 29 0.82 -9.43 -2.61
C GLU A 29 0.25 -9.93 -1.29
N GLN A 30 1.10 -10.00 -0.28
CA GLN A 30 0.64 -10.25 1.08
C GLN A 30 0.07 -8.95 1.63
N THR A 31 -1.16 -9.02 2.08
CA THR A 31 -1.84 -7.90 2.71
C THR A 31 -1.97 -8.13 4.20
N LYS A 32 -1.92 -7.04 4.93
CA LYS A 32 -2.17 -7.03 6.37
C LYS A 32 -3.30 -6.03 6.65
N VAL A 33 -4.29 -6.46 7.42
CA VAL A 33 -5.36 -5.58 7.87
C VAL A 33 -5.05 -5.14 9.29
N ASN A 34 -4.95 -3.85 9.53
CA ASN A 34 -4.71 -3.31 10.86
C ASN A 34 -6.01 -3.18 11.66
N ASP A 35 -5.93 -2.75 12.92
CA ASP A 35 -7.07 -2.64 13.83
C ASP A 35 -8.14 -1.66 13.34
N SER A 36 -7.77 -0.73 12.48
CA SER A 36 -8.70 0.24 11.87
C SER A 36 -9.37 -0.29 10.59
N GLY A 37 -9.07 -1.52 10.17
CA GLY A 37 -9.61 -2.10 8.94
C GLY A 37 -8.86 -1.68 7.69
N VAL A 38 -7.73 -1.00 7.82
CA VAL A 38 -6.91 -0.59 6.67
C VAL A 38 -6.11 -1.78 6.15
N VAL A 39 -6.18 -2.01 4.86
CA VAL A 39 -5.40 -3.03 4.16
C VAL A 39 -4.04 -2.45 3.77
N GLU A 40 -2.97 -3.03 4.28
CA GLU A 40 -1.61 -2.64 3.96
C GLU A 40 -0.92 -3.75 3.19
N TYR A 41 -0.37 -3.43 2.03
CA TYR A 41 0.42 -4.37 1.25
C TYR A 41 1.83 -4.49 1.82
N ASN A 42 2.26 -5.70 2.13
CA ASN A 42 3.57 -5.97 2.74
C ASN A 42 4.72 -5.86 1.75
N THR A 43 4.45 -6.04 0.47
CA THR A 43 5.47 -5.99 -0.57
C THR A 43 5.72 -4.56 -1.01
N VAL A 44 6.99 -4.18 -1.08
CA VAL A 44 7.40 -2.91 -1.70
C VAL A 44 7.49 -3.14 -3.20
N GLY A 45 6.64 -2.44 -3.96
CA GLY A 45 6.66 -2.49 -5.41
C GLY A 45 7.78 -1.64 -5.99
N THR A 46 7.85 -1.62 -7.31
CA THR A 46 8.79 -0.78 -8.06
C THR A 46 8.02 0.24 -8.90
N PHE A 47 8.61 1.40 -9.13
CA PHE A 47 8.04 2.39 -10.04
C PHE A 47 9.15 3.28 -10.59
N ASP A 48 8.84 4.02 -11.64
CA ASP A 48 9.72 5.05 -12.21
C ASP A 48 9.18 6.42 -11.81
N TYR A 49 9.89 7.10 -10.92
CA TYR A 49 9.47 8.41 -10.41
C TYR A 49 9.35 9.46 -11.52
N SER A 50 10.30 9.49 -12.45
CA SER A 50 10.29 10.48 -13.52
C SER A 50 9.07 10.32 -14.42
N GLU A 51 8.71 9.10 -14.79
CA GLU A 51 7.50 8.81 -15.54
C GLU A 51 6.23 9.10 -14.74
N PHE A 52 6.20 8.67 -13.50
CA PHE A 52 5.06 8.93 -12.61
C PHE A 52 4.79 10.43 -12.45
N ALA A 53 5.82 11.22 -12.20
CA ALA A 53 5.70 12.67 -12.07
C ALA A 53 5.20 13.34 -13.36
N LYS A 54 5.69 12.86 -14.49
CA LYS A 54 5.29 13.36 -15.82
C LYS A 54 3.83 13.04 -16.15
N GLU A 55 3.40 11.81 -15.88
CA GLU A 55 2.03 11.37 -16.12
C GLU A 55 1.01 12.11 -15.25
N HIS A 56 1.41 12.56 -14.07
CA HIS A 56 0.54 13.19 -13.09
C HIS A 56 0.79 14.69 -12.90
N GLU A 57 1.50 15.32 -13.82
CA GLU A 57 1.91 16.72 -13.72
C GLU A 57 0.74 17.69 -13.43
N LYS A 58 -0.42 17.45 -14.02
CA LYS A 58 -1.60 18.33 -13.87
C LYS A 58 -2.28 18.23 -12.51
N ILE A 59 -2.08 17.14 -11.80
CA ILE A 59 -2.76 16.85 -10.51
C ILE A 59 -1.80 16.72 -9.35
N SER A 60 -0.54 17.09 -9.56
CA SER A 60 0.50 17.02 -8.55
C SER A 60 0.82 18.39 -7.96
N THR A 61 1.31 18.37 -6.73
CA THR A 61 1.88 19.56 -6.08
C THR A 61 3.33 19.29 -5.68
N LYS A 62 4.12 20.34 -5.71
CA LYS A 62 5.52 20.33 -5.26
C LYS A 62 5.77 21.31 -4.12
N GLU A 63 4.72 21.87 -3.56
CA GLU A 63 4.80 22.92 -2.54
C GLU A 63 3.90 22.61 -1.34
N GLY A 64 4.19 23.25 -0.23
CA GLY A 64 3.37 23.14 0.97
C GLY A 64 3.54 21.85 1.74
N PHE A 65 4.67 21.17 1.60
CA PHE A 65 4.92 19.90 2.26
C PHE A 65 5.28 20.05 3.73
N VAL A 66 4.83 19.11 4.55
CA VAL A 66 5.16 19.00 5.96
C VAL A 66 6.58 18.48 6.15
N ASN A 67 6.97 17.47 5.39
CA ASN A 67 8.29 16.84 5.46
C ASN A 67 9.32 17.66 4.66
N THR A 68 9.82 18.73 5.26
CA THR A 68 10.80 19.63 4.64
C THR A 68 12.21 19.51 5.23
N LYS A 69 12.33 18.76 6.31
CA LYS A 69 13.62 18.52 6.98
C LYS A 69 14.09 17.09 6.72
N GLU A 70 15.40 16.93 6.60
CA GLU A 70 15.98 15.60 6.44
C GLU A 70 15.71 14.69 7.63
N SER A 71 15.17 13.50 7.32
CA SER A 71 14.87 12.46 8.28
C SER A 71 14.95 11.12 7.54
N ALA A 72 16.02 10.37 7.72
CA ALA A 72 16.31 9.19 6.92
C ALA A 72 15.10 8.27 6.71
N CYS A 73 14.78 8.02 5.45
CA CYS A 73 13.71 7.14 5.02
C CYS A 73 14.35 5.91 4.38
N ARG A 74 14.47 4.81 5.12
CA ARG A 74 15.21 3.61 4.69
C ARG A 74 14.35 2.37 4.51
N ASP A 75 13.11 2.41 4.93
CA ASP A 75 12.20 1.28 4.86
C ASP A 75 10.76 1.74 4.64
N LYS A 76 9.89 0.78 4.32
CA LYS A 76 8.48 1.05 4.06
C LYS A 76 7.74 1.63 5.28
N GLY A 77 8.11 1.24 6.47
CA GLY A 77 7.48 1.74 7.70
C GLY A 77 7.76 3.22 7.90
N THR A 78 8.99 3.64 7.70
CA THR A 78 9.38 5.05 7.77
C THR A 78 8.73 5.85 6.65
N ALA A 79 8.72 5.31 5.44
CA ALA A 79 8.06 5.96 4.30
C ALA A 79 6.57 6.21 4.57
N LYS A 80 5.89 5.21 5.08
CA LYS A 80 4.48 5.32 5.47
C LYS A 80 4.26 6.37 6.56
N ALA A 81 5.07 6.35 7.61
CA ALA A 81 4.95 7.32 8.71
C ALA A 81 5.16 8.76 8.24
N LEU A 82 6.14 8.98 7.38
CA LEU A 82 6.37 10.30 6.78
C LEU A 82 5.23 10.72 5.86
N ALA A 83 4.74 9.79 5.04
CA ALA A 83 3.63 10.07 4.13
C ALA A 83 2.33 10.42 4.88
N GLU A 84 2.06 9.76 6.00
CA GLU A 84 0.89 10.04 6.82
C GLU A 84 0.88 11.49 7.35
N LYS A 85 2.03 12.09 7.58
CA LYS A 85 2.14 13.48 8.00
C LYS A 85 1.68 14.47 6.92
N GLU A 86 1.71 14.06 5.66
CA GLU A 86 1.26 14.88 4.55
C GLU A 86 -0.25 14.81 4.31
N LEU A 87 -0.95 13.90 4.98
CA LEU A 87 -2.39 13.76 4.83
C LEU A 87 -3.13 14.89 5.55
N ALA A 88 -4.22 15.37 4.93
CA ALA A 88 -5.15 16.28 5.60
C ALA A 88 -5.87 15.55 6.74
N ASP A 89 -6.24 16.26 7.79
CA ASP A 89 -6.89 15.69 8.97
C ASP A 89 -8.20 14.96 8.65
N ASP A 90 -8.89 15.40 7.62
CA ASP A 90 -10.16 14.81 7.16
C ASP A 90 -9.99 13.73 6.10
N PHE A 91 -8.76 13.45 5.66
CA PHE A 91 -8.51 12.41 4.66
C PHE A 91 -8.57 11.03 5.31
N THR A 92 -9.45 10.20 4.80
CA THR A 92 -9.58 8.80 5.23
C THR A 92 -9.14 7.86 4.11
N TYR A 93 -8.60 6.72 4.47
CA TYR A 93 -8.16 5.71 3.52
C TYR A 93 -8.39 4.31 4.09
N ASP A 94 -8.54 3.35 3.20
CA ASP A 94 -8.70 1.94 3.57
C ASP A 94 -7.61 1.03 2.98
N THR A 95 -6.76 1.56 2.12
CA THR A 95 -5.67 0.81 1.49
C THR A 95 -4.40 1.63 1.42
N VAL A 96 -3.26 0.98 1.70
CA VAL A 96 -1.92 1.57 1.58
C VAL A 96 -1.05 0.67 0.73
N LYS A 97 -0.46 1.24 -0.32
CA LYS A 97 0.53 0.59 -1.18
C LYS A 97 1.82 1.38 -1.19
N ILE A 98 2.96 0.70 -1.17
CA ILE A 98 4.27 1.35 -1.15
C ILE A 98 5.12 0.81 -2.29
N ALA A 99 5.77 1.72 -3.01
CA ALA A 99 6.72 1.40 -4.06
C ALA A 99 8.01 2.20 -3.87
N TYR A 100 9.09 1.73 -4.46
CA TYR A 100 10.39 2.38 -4.36
C TYR A 100 11.07 2.44 -5.72
N ASP A 101 11.57 3.63 -6.07
CA ASP A 101 12.40 3.86 -7.23
C ASP A 101 13.88 3.83 -6.80
N ARG A 102 14.58 2.75 -7.16
CA ARG A 102 15.99 2.58 -6.82
C ARG A 102 16.90 3.58 -7.50
N THR A 103 16.55 3.99 -8.69
CA THR A 103 17.37 4.90 -9.50
C THR A 103 17.36 6.30 -8.91
N GLU A 104 16.20 6.78 -8.54
CA GLU A 104 16.03 8.13 -8.00
C GLU A 104 16.08 8.19 -6.46
N GLY A 105 15.99 7.05 -5.78
CA GLY A 105 15.94 7.01 -4.32
C GLY A 105 14.66 7.63 -3.77
N ILE A 106 13.53 7.28 -4.36
CA ILE A 106 12.22 7.86 -4.00
C ILE A 106 11.22 6.77 -3.66
N TRP A 107 10.57 6.94 -2.51
CA TRP A 107 9.46 6.13 -2.04
C TRP A 107 8.14 6.75 -2.50
N LYS A 108 7.22 5.92 -2.95
CA LYS A 108 5.85 6.32 -3.24
C LYS A 108 4.92 5.59 -2.29
N VAL A 109 4.20 6.32 -1.47
CA VAL A 109 3.17 5.78 -0.58
C VAL A 109 1.81 6.20 -1.12
N GLU A 110 1.02 5.22 -1.51
CA GLU A 110 -0.30 5.42 -2.10
C GLU A 110 -1.39 5.05 -1.11
N PHE A 111 -2.21 6.04 -0.77
CA PHE A 111 -3.39 5.86 0.08
C PHE A 111 -4.63 5.92 -0.79
N SER A 112 -5.52 4.96 -0.65
CA SER A 112 -6.75 4.93 -1.44
C SER A 112 -7.98 4.60 -0.62
N GLN A 113 -9.11 5.08 -1.12
CA GLN A 113 -10.45 4.90 -0.53
C GLN A 113 -11.25 3.93 -1.40
N ASN A 114 -10.91 2.64 -1.35
CA ASN A 114 -11.53 1.64 -2.21
C ASN A 114 -13.01 1.41 -1.92
N ALA A 115 -13.41 1.51 -0.66
CA ALA A 115 -14.80 1.27 -0.25
C ALA A 115 -15.79 2.27 -0.86
N GLN A 116 -15.32 3.48 -1.17
CA GLN A 116 -16.15 4.54 -1.75
C GLN A 116 -15.73 4.92 -3.18
N GLY A 117 -14.67 4.33 -3.67
CA GLY A 117 -14.20 4.49 -5.04
C GLY A 117 -13.70 5.88 -5.42
N THR A 118 -13.43 6.76 -4.46
CA THR A 118 -13.29 8.19 -4.75
C THR A 118 -12.10 8.83 -4.11
N GLY A 119 -10.98 8.47 -4.19
CA GLY A 119 -9.86 9.27 -3.69
C GLY A 119 -8.62 8.45 -3.55
N LYS A 120 -7.59 8.94 -4.16
CA LYS A 120 -6.28 8.35 -4.11
C LYS A 120 -5.26 9.45 -3.93
N LEU A 121 -4.39 9.29 -2.96
CA LEU A 121 -3.30 10.22 -2.70
C LEU A 121 -1.99 9.46 -2.71
N SER A 122 -1.06 9.90 -3.54
CA SER A 122 0.29 9.34 -3.60
C SER A 122 1.29 10.38 -3.10
N VAL A 123 2.10 10.00 -2.13
CA VAL A 123 3.14 10.85 -1.56
C VAL A 123 4.50 10.28 -1.96
N CYS A 124 5.31 11.08 -2.64
CA CYS A 124 6.66 10.70 -3.06
C CYS A 124 7.69 11.34 -2.12
N ILE A 125 8.51 10.52 -1.49
CA ILE A 125 9.46 10.91 -0.44
C ILE A 125 10.86 10.42 -0.81
N GLU A 126 11.85 11.30 -0.75
CA GLU A 126 13.25 10.91 -0.96
C GLU A 126 13.79 10.06 0.21
N ASP A 127 14.87 9.35 -0.04
CA ASP A 127 15.64 8.66 1.02
C ASP A 127 16.06 9.58 2.17
N SER A 128 16.17 10.87 1.91
CA SER A 128 16.40 11.90 2.93
C SER A 128 15.18 12.19 3.80
N GLY A 129 14.01 11.67 3.47
CA GLY A 129 12.77 11.92 4.18
C GLY A 129 12.02 13.18 3.76
N ILE A 130 12.53 13.90 2.79
CA ILE A 130 11.89 15.12 2.26
C ILE A 130 10.83 14.70 1.22
N THR A 131 9.65 15.25 1.34
CA THR A 131 8.60 15.02 0.34
C THR A 131 8.93 15.78 -0.94
N LYS A 132 8.81 15.10 -2.08
CA LYS A 132 9.12 15.64 -3.41
C LYS A 132 7.89 15.95 -4.23
N LEU A 133 6.83 15.19 -4.03
CA LEU A 133 5.65 15.26 -4.88
C LEU A 133 4.45 14.66 -4.16
N ILE A 134 3.29 15.28 -4.31
CA ILE A 134 2.02 14.72 -3.88
C ILE A 134 1.08 14.74 -5.08
N VAL A 135 0.50 13.59 -5.38
CA VAL A 135 -0.46 13.40 -6.47
C VAL A 135 -1.83 13.08 -5.88
N LYS A 136 -2.82 13.89 -6.23
CA LYS A 136 -4.18 13.75 -5.75
C LYS A 136 -5.10 13.37 -6.92
N GLU A 137 -5.67 12.18 -6.84
CA GLU A 137 -6.59 11.65 -7.89
C GLU A 137 -8.01 11.47 -7.39
#